data_e9c55a0eaa7187c62560eb9a11f4c2a0
#
_entry.id   e9c55a0eaa7187c62560eb9a11f4c2a0
#
_cell.length_a   1.000
_cell.length_b   1.000
_cell.length_c   1.000
_cell.angle_alpha   90.00
_cell.angle_beta   90.00
_cell.angle_gamma   90.00
#
_symmetry.space_group_name_H-M   'P 1'
#
loop_
_entity.id
_entity.type
_entity.pdbx_description
1 polymer ?
#
loop_
_entity_poly.entity_id
_entity_poly.type
_entity_poly.pdbx_seq_one_letter_code
_entity_poly.pdbx_strand_id
1 'polypeptide(L)'
;LFDIDDLIINTLGGFIGYKIMGLITFLPSREKIDKKSIEVGKIVSPLRRIVLFILDLILYEILYMLIHSFFNYNFIKYIVLFIYYVLVPTLNNGLTPAGKFLNVRISFKNNEFLNLLLRTTMMYLYYYYIPLSFVLLKLDFKSEIYIFYLLILLIIIFYFINVIILFKKKRMFYDKILKTEYI
;
A
#
# COMPACT_ATOMS: atom_id res chain seq x y z
N LEU A 1 28.33 14.73 38.52
CA LEU A 1 28.09 14.08 39.82
C LEU A 1 27.18 12.88 39.52
N PHE A 2 27.75 11.68 39.57
CA PHE A 2 26.97 10.45 39.55
C PHE A 2 26.30 10.33 40.90
N ASP A 3 24.99 10.32 40.93
CA ASP A 3 24.21 10.19 42.14
C ASP A 3 24.15 8.71 42.48
N ILE A 4 24.79 8.34 43.61
CA ILE A 4 24.87 6.95 44.08
C ILE A 4 23.48 6.38 44.33
N ASP A 5 22.54 7.24 44.70
CA ASP A 5 21.14 6.89 44.92
C ASP A 5 20.44 6.42 43.63
N ASP A 6 20.72 7.06 42.49
CA ASP A 6 20.21 6.63 41.19
C ASP A 6 20.72 5.24 40.78
N LEU A 7 21.98 4.94 41.07
CA LEU A 7 22.55 3.63 40.79
C LEU A 7 21.89 2.54 41.66
N ILE A 8 21.65 2.83 42.94
CA ILE A 8 21.02 1.90 43.88
C ILE A 8 19.56 1.67 43.48
N ILE A 9 18.82 2.73 43.18
CA ILE A 9 17.41 2.63 42.77
C ILE A 9 17.25 1.84 41.46
N ASN A 10 18.07 2.13 40.45
CA ASN A 10 18.03 1.42 39.16
C ASN A 10 18.43 -0.06 39.31
N THR A 11 19.43 -0.37 40.15
CA THR A 11 19.87 -1.74 40.41
C THR A 11 18.79 -2.52 41.17
N LEU A 12 18.21 -1.92 42.21
CA LEU A 12 17.10 -2.49 42.95
C LEU A 12 15.86 -2.69 42.11
N GLY A 13 15.49 -1.70 41.26
CA GLY A 13 14.41 -1.79 40.33
C GLY A 13 14.60 -2.93 39.34
N GLY A 14 15.78 -3.07 38.75
CA GLY A 14 16.15 -4.18 37.88
C GLY A 14 16.09 -5.54 38.58
N PHE A 15 16.59 -5.65 39.79
CA PHE A 15 16.55 -6.90 40.58
C PHE A 15 15.13 -7.30 40.97
N ILE A 16 14.30 -6.36 41.42
CA ILE A 16 12.89 -6.59 41.76
C ILE A 16 12.13 -6.98 40.49
N GLY A 17 12.32 -6.26 39.37
CA GLY A 17 11.74 -6.58 38.08
C GLY A 17 12.09 -7.98 37.60
N TYR A 18 13.36 -8.40 37.74
CA TYR A 18 13.81 -9.75 37.40
C TYR A 18 13.12 -10.83 38.24
N LYS A 19 12.99 -10.60 39.53
CA LYS A 19 12.30 -11.54 40.47
C LYS A 19 10.81 -11.64 40.17
N ILE A 20 10.15 -10.52 39.92
CA ILE A 20 8.71 -10.46 39.58
C ILE A 20 8.43 -11.11 38.21
N MET A 21 9.37 -10.98 37.26
CA MET A 21 9.21 -11.57 35.90
C MET A 21 9.10 -13.10 35.94
N GLY A 22 9.77 -13.76 36.91
CA GLY A 22 9.62 -15.21 37.16
C GLY A 22 8.24 -15.63 37.67
N LEU A 23 7.49 -14.73 38.28
CA LEU A 23 6.13 -14.97 38.79
C LEU A 23 5.04 -14.72 37.73
N ILE A 24 5.35 -13.98 36.69
CA ILE A 24 4.42 -13.62 35.62
C ILE A 24 4.50 -14.65 34.50
N THR A 25 3.93 -15.83 34.71
CA THR A 25 3.95 -16.96 33.74
C THR A 25 3.11 -16.73 32.49
N PHE A 26 2.25 -15.70 32.48
CA PHE A 26 1.40 -15.39 31.33
C PHE A 26 2.11 -14.50 30.29
N LEU A 27 3.26 -13.93 30.59
CA LEU A 27 4.04 -13.18 29.60
C LEU A 27 4.67 -14.13 28.59
N PRO A 28 4.48 -13.89 27.29
CA PRO A 28 5.11 -14.72 26.26
C PRO A 28 6.64 -14.59 26.37
N SER A 29 7.34 -15.71 26.22
CA SER A 29 8.81 -15.71 26.21
C SER A 29 9.35 -14.77 25.11
N ARG A 30 10.53 -14.18 25.35
CA ARG A 30 11.19 -13.26 24.41
C ARG A 30 11.32 -13.88 23.03
N GLU A 31 11.63 -15.17 22.92
CA GLU A 31 11.69 -15.89 21.65
C GLU A 31 10.33 -15.93 20.92
N LYS A 32 9.22 -16.07 21.65
CA LYS A 32 7.88 -16.04 21.05
C LYS A 32 7.52 -14.64 20.56
N ILE A 33 7.91 -13.60 21.31
CA ILE A 33 7.73 -12.20 20.91
C ILE A 33 8.57 -11.90 19.68
N ASP A 34 9.83 -12.30 19.66
CA ASP A 34 10.74 -12.07 18.54
C ASP A 34 10.29 -12.80 17.27
N LYS A 35 9.90 -14.09 17.38
CA LYS A 35 9.33 -14.84 16.26
C LYS A 35 8.07 -14.19 15.71
N LYS A 36 7.15 -13.78 16.59
CA LYS A 36 5.93 -13.09 16.18
C LYS A 36 6.22 -11.71 15.55
N SER A 37 7.20 -10.98 16.09
CA SER A 37 7.66 -9.70 15.55
C SER A 37 8.25 -9.85 14.16
N ILE A 38 9.08 -10.89 13.94
CA ILE A 38 9.66 -11.22 12.64
C ILE A 38 8.56 -11.61 11.63
N GLU A 39 7.59 -12.43 12.04
CA GLU A 39 6.46 -12.81 11.18
C GLU A 39 5.59 -11.61 10.81
N VAL A 40 5.28 -10.74 11.79
CA VAL A 40 4.53 -9.51 11.54
C VAL A 40 5.33 -8.53 10.68
N GLY A 41 6.65 -8.47 10.86
CA GLY A 41 7.56 -7.64 10.06
C GLY A 41 7.65 -8.05 8.59
N LYS A 42 7.41 -9.34 8.28
CA LYS A 42 7.33 -9.84 6.90
C LYS A 42 6.07 -9.41 6.16
N ILE A 43 5.02 -9.05 6.88
CA ILE A 43 3.75 -8.62 6.30
C ILE A 43 3.75 -7.10 6.23
N VAL A 44 3.69 -6.56 5.01
CA VAL A 44 3.59 -5.12 4.82
C VAL A 44 2.31 -4.59 5.47
N SER A 45 2.46 -3.59 6.35
CA SER A 45 1.33 -2.99 7.05
C SER A 45 0.34 -2.34 6.07
N PRO A 46 -0.97 -2.31 6.38
CA PRO A 46 -1.97 -1.67 5.53
C PRO A 46 -1.66 -0.20 5.23
N LEU A 47 -1.22 0.55 6.23
CA LEU A 47 -0.82 1.95 6.06
C LEU A 47 0.32 2.10 5.05
N ARG A 48 1.33 1.24 5.14
CA ARG A 48 2.48 1.27 4.23
C ARG A 48 2.05 0.99 2.78
N ARG A 49 1.04 0.13 2.57
CA ARG A 49 0.46 -0.16 1.25
C ARG A 49 -0.35 1.01 0.70
N ILE A 50 -1.09 1.72 1.56
CA ILE A 50 -1.83 2.94 1.17
C ILE A 50 -0.87 4.04 0.79
N VAL A 51 0.16 4.29 1.61
CA VAL A 51 1.20 5.29 1.33
C VAL A 51 1.94 4.95 0.04
N LEU A 52 2.28 3.67 -0.18
CA LEU A 52 2.86 3.18 -1.44
C LEU A 52 1.99 3.56 -2.64
N PHE A 53 0.69 3.25 -2.57
CA PHE A 53 -0.24 3.53 -3.66
C PHE A 53 -0.35 5.04 -3.96
N ILE A 54 -0.44 5.87 -2.92
CA ILE A 54 -0.50 7.33 -3.07
C ILE A 54 0.78 7.89 -3.67
N LEU A 55 1.95 7.46 -3.16
CA LEU A 55 3.24 7.90 -3.68
C LEU A 55 3.47 7.45 -5.13
N ASP A 56 3.10 6.21 -5.46
CA ASP A 56 3.17 5.72 -6.85
C ASP A 56 2.29 6.54 -7.79
N LEU A 57 1.08 6.93 -7.36
CA LEU A 57 0.22 7.80 -8.15
C LEU A 57 0.85 9.20 -8.37
N ILE A 58 1.37 9.81 -7.30
CA ILE A 58 2.00 11.13 -7.37
C ILE A 58 3.22 11.09 -8.32
N LEU A 59 4.10 10.11 -8.15
CA LEU A 59 5.30 9.97 -8.99
C LEU A 59 4.95 9.67 -10.45
N TYR A 60 3.93 8.84 -10.69
CA TYR A 60 3.41 8.58 -12.03
C TYR A 60 2.87 9.87 -12.69
N GLU A 61 2.05 10.65 -11.97
CA GLU A 61 1.48 11.90 -12.52
C GLU A 61 2.57 12.95 -12.79
N ILE A 62 3.56 13.06 -11.92
CA ILE A 62 4.72 13.95 -12.14
C ILE A 62 5.48 13.52 -13.40
N LEU A 63 5.77 12.22 -13.54
CA LEU A 63 6.45 11.68 -14.72
C LEU A 63 5.64 11.90 -16.00
N TYR A 64 4.33 11.67 -15.93
CA TYR A 64 3.42 11.91 -17.04
C TYR A 64 3.41 13.39 -17.45
N MET A 65 3.28 14.33 -16.50
CA MET A 65 3.29 15.76 -16.78
C MET A 65 4.61 16.21 -17.42
N LEU A 66 5.74 15.71 -16.93
CA LEU A 66 7.06 16.00 -17.50
C LEU A 66 7.15 15.53 -18.96
N ILE A 67 6.77 14.29 -19.26
CA ILE A 67 6.85 13.75 -20.61
C ILE A 67 5.83 14.43 -21.53
N HIS A 68 4.62 14.67 -21.04
CA HIS A 68 3.55 15.32 -21.80
C HIS A 68 3.90 16.78 -22.20
N SER A 69 4.70 17.48 -21.38
CA SER A 69 5.18 18.82 -21.73
C SER A 69 6.10 18.84 -22.96
N PHE A 70 6.79 17.75 -23.26
CA PHE A 70 7.63 17.61 -24.45
C PHE A 70 6.88 17.00 -25.63
N PHE A 71 5.96 16.08 -25.36
CA PHE A 71 5.25 15.31 -26.39
C PHE A 71 3.75 15.39 -26.13
N ASN A 72 3.06 16.25 -26.84
CA ASN A 72 1.62 16.52 -26.65
C ASN A 72 0.73 15.50 -27.37
N TYR A 73 0.88 14.19 -27.07
CA TYR A 73 0.07 13.13 -27.63
C TYR A 73 -0.74 12.39 -26.55
N ASN A 74 -2.02 12.13 -26.82
CA ASN A 74 -2.92 11.48 -25.86
C ASN A 74 -2.50 10.05 -25.43
N PHE A 75 -1.79 9.32 -26.32
CA PHE A 75 -1.35 7.95 -26.01
C PHE A 75 -0.15 7.88 -25.07
N ILE A 76 0.56 9.00 -24.82
CA ILE A 76 1.71 9.07 -23.91
C ILE A 76 1.34 8.59 -22.50
N LYS A 77 0.13 8.87 -22.03
CA LYS A 77 -0.37 8.42 -20.74
C LYS A 77 -0.22 6.90 -20.58
N TYR A 78 -0.57 6.13 -21.60
CA TYR A 78 -0.50 4.66 -21.57
C TYR A 78 0.95 4.15 -21.62
N ILE A 79 1.81 4.83 -22.37
CA ILE A 79 3.23 4.50 -22.45
C ILE A 79 3.89 4.74 -21.09
N VAL A 80 3.66 5.88 -20.47
CA VAL A 80 4.20 6.21 -19.15
C VAL A 80 3.68 5.24 -18.10
N LEU A 81 2.39 4.86 -18.15
CA LEU A 81 1.80 3.87 -17.26
C LEU A 81 2.48 2.50 -17.40
N PHE A 82 2.73 2.06 -18.63
CA PHE A 82 3.42 0.82 -18.92
C PHE A 82 4.87 0.86 -18.41
N ILE A 83 5.60 1.94 -18.67
CA ILE A 83 6.98 2.10 -18.20
C ILE A 83 7.02 2.08 -16.67
N TYR A 84 6.18 2.87 -16.01
CA TYR A 84 6.23 3.05 -14.57
C TYR A 84 5.80 1.80 -13.79
N TYR A 85 4.69 1.16 -14.17
CA TYR A 85 4.11 0.05 -13.42
C TYR A 85 4.48 -1.34 -13.93
N VAL A 86 5.08 -1.44 -15.13
CA VAL A 86 5.48 -2.74 -15.70
C VAL A 86 6.99 -2.80 -15.90
N LEU A 87 7.57 -1.93 -16.72
CA LEU A 87 9.01 -2.00 -17.04
C LEU A 87 9.90 -1.74 -15.83
N VAL A 88 9.65 -0.67 -15.08
CA VAL A 88 10.49 -0.32 -13.93
C VAL A 88 10.45 -1.40 -12.84
N PRO A 89 9.31 -1.96 -12.42
CA PRO A 89 9.31 -3.04 -11.45
C PRO A 89 9.93 -4.34 -11.97
N THR A 90 9.77 -4.68 -13.27
CA THR A 90 10.40 -5.89 -13.83
C THR A 90 11.92 -5.80 -13.79
N LEU A 91 12.49 -4.63 -14.10
CA LEU A 91 13.94 -4.40 -14.05
C LEU A 91 14.49 -4.32 -12.62
N ASN A 92 13.63 -3.92 -11.66
CA ASN A 92 14.01 -3.73 -10.25
C ASN A 92 13.44 -4.84 -9.33
N ASN A 93 13.27 -6.06 -9.81
CA ASN A 93 12.82 -7.19 -9.00
C ASN A 93 11.52 -6.93 -8.23
N GLY A 94 10.52 -6.32 -8.88
CA GLY A 94 9.22 -6.04 -8.30
C GLY A 94 9.15 -4.74 -7.46
N LEU A 95 10.16 -3.88 -7.51
CA LEU A 95 10.18 -2.60 -6.80
C LEU A 95 9.74 -1.47 -7.75
N THR A 96 8.63 -0.81 -7.43
CA THR A 96 8.28 0.49 -8.02
C THR A 96 9.20 1.59 -7.46
N PRO A 97 9.30 2.77 -8.08
CA PRO A 97 10.05 3.89 -7.51
C PRO A 97 9.62 4.21 -6.07
N ALA A 98 8.32 4.31 -5.80
CA ALA A 98 7.82 4.51 -4.43
C ALA A 98 8.10 3.28 -3.54
N GLY A 99 8.02 2.07 -4.10
CA GLY A 99 8.36 0.82 -3.40
C GLY A 99 9.81 0.80 -2.91
N LYS A 100 10.72 1.38 -3.66
CA LYS A 100 12.13 1.52 -3.25
C LYS A 100 12.28 2.44 -2.04
N PHE A 101 11.55 3.56 -1.98
CA PHE A 101 11.55 4.46 -0.82
C PHE A 101 10.94 3.82 0.43
N LEU A 102 9.87 3.06 0.25
CA LEU A 102 9.16 2.43 1.36
C LEU A 102 9.69 1.03 1.70
N ASN A 103 10.64 0.53 0.96
CA ASN A 103 11.14 -0.83 1.08
C ASN A 103 10.01 -1.86 1.00
N VAL A 104 9.14 -1.71 -0.02
CA VAL A 104 7.99 -2.59 -0.29
C VAL A 104 8.12 -3.16 -1.68
N ARG A 105 8.21 -4.47 -1.76
CA ARG A 105 8.37 -5.23 -2.99
C ARG A 105 7.09 -5.96 -3.36
N ILE A 106 6.75 -5.97 -4.64
CA ILE A 106 5.66 -6.78 -5.20
C ILE A 106 6.28 -8.07 -5.73
N SER A 107 5.87 -9.20 -5.15
CA SER A 107 6.37 -10.53 -5.51
C SER A 107 5.28 -11.37 -6.16
N PHE A 108 5.68 -12.15 -7.18
CA PHE A 108 4.83 -13.10 -7.89
C PHE A 108 5.47 -14.49 -7.87
N LYS A 109 4.64 -15.53 -7.90
CA LYS A 109 5.14 -16.91 -7.93
C LYS A 109 5.69 -17.33 -9.32
N ASN A 110 5.13 -16.77 -10.40
CA ASN A 110 5.46 -17.12 -11.78
C ASN A 110 5.50 -15.86 -12.65
N ASN A 111 6.28 -15.85 -13.73
CA ASN A 111 6.35 -14.85 -14.79
C ASN A 111 6.06 -13.40 -14.35
N GLU A 112 7.04 -12.76 -13.70
CA GLU A 112 6.88 -11.42 -13.12
C GLU A 112 6.36 -10.39 -14.12
N PHE A 113 6.88 -10.37 -15.37
CA PHE A 113 6.46 -9.42 -16.38
C PHE A 113 4.97 -9.53 -16.73
N LEU A 114 4.51 -10.74 -17.03
CA LEU A 114 3.12 -10.97 -17.44
C LEU A 114 2.14 -10.67 -16.31
N ASN A 115 2.50 -11.05 -15.09
CA ASN A 115 1.68 -10.78 -13.91
C ASN A 115 1.66 -9.29 -13.54
N LEU A 116 2.77 -8.56 -13.71
CA LEU A 116 2.79 -7.11 -13.55
C LEU A 116 1.92 -6.41 -14.59
N LEU A 117 1.99 -6.84 -15.84
CA LEU A 117 1.17 -6.31 -16.92
C LEU A 117 -0.32 -6.53 -16.64
N LEU A 118 -0.72 -7.76 -16.32
CA LEU A 118 -2.11 -8.09 -15.97
C LEU A 118 -2.58 -7.31 -14.73
N ARG A 119 -1.75 -7.23 -13.70
CA ARG A 119 -2.05 -6.47 -12.48
C ARG A 119 -2.29 -4.99 -12.78
N THR A 120 -1.39 -4.39 -13.54
CA THR A 120 -1.49 -2.97 -13.91
C THR A 120 -2.74 -2.70 -14.73
N THR A 121 -3.06 -3.58 -15.70
CA THR A 121 -4.26 -3.47 -16.52
C THR A 121 -5.52 -3.60 -15.67
N MET A 122 -5.60 -4.60 -14.79
CA MET A 122 -6.74 -4.78 -13.88
C MET A 122 -6.87 -3.62 -12.89
N MET A 123 -5.75 -3.12 -12.34
CA MET A 123 -5.73 -1.97 -11.45
C MET A 123 -6.23 -0.71 -12.15
N TYR A 124 -5.76 -0.45 -13.37
CA TYR A 124 -6.20 0.68 -14.18
C TYR A 124 -7.69 0.59 -14.52
N LEU A 125 -8.18 -0.57 -14.98
CA LEU A 125 -9.59 -0.80 -15.24
C LEU A 125 -10.43 -0.58 -13.97
N TYR A 126 -10.00 -1.08 -12.83
CA TYR A 126 -10.73 -0.97 -11.59
C TYR A 126 -10.82 0.48 -11.06
N TYR A 127 -9.69 1.19 -11.00
CA TYR A 127 -9.66 2.53 -10.42
C TYR A 127 -10.04 3.64 -11.40
N TYR A 128 -9.96 3.40 -12.68
CA TYR A 128 -10.31 4.39 -13.70
C TYR A 128 -11.69 4.16 -14.29
N TYR A 129 -11.99 2.94 -14.80
CA TYR A 129 -13.25 2.69 -15.50
C TYR A 129 -14.45 2.59 -14.58
N ILE A 130 -14.34 2.07 -13.36
CA ILE A 130 -15.48 1.99 -12.45
C ILE A 130 -15.94 3.39 -12.03
N PRO A 131 -15.08 4.31 -11.54
CA PRO A 131 -15.50 5.67 -11.26
C PRO A 131 -15.99 6.42 -12.52
N LEU A 132 -15.36 6.20 -13.68
CA LEU A 132 -15.78 6.79 -14.95
C LEU A 132 -17.17 6.34 -15.36
N SER A 133 -17.53 5.07 -15.15
CA SER A 133 -18.87 4.56 -15.45
C SER A 133 -19.96 5.29 -14.68
N PHE A 134 -19.72 5.65 -13.40
CA PHE A 134 -20.63 6.46 -12.61
C PHE A 134 -20.81 7.88 -13.19
N VAL A 135 -19.73 8.45 -13.75
CA VAL A 135 -19.79 9.77 -14.38
C VAL A 135 -20.53 9.69 -15.72
N LEU A 136 -20.32 8.64 -16.51
CA LEU A 136 -20.98 8.44 -17.80
C LEU A 136 -22.49 8.22 -17.68
N LEU A 137 -22.96 7.57 -16.60
CA LEU A 137 -24.38 7.42 -16.30
C LEU A 137 -25.12 8.76 -16.19
N LYS A 138 -24.40 9.86 -15.94
CA LYS A 138 -24.95 11.21 -15.85
C LYS A 138 -25.30 11.83 -17.21
N LEU A 139 -24.66 11.42 -18.31
CA LEU A 139 -24.78 12.10 -19.60
C LEU A 139 -26.20 12.05 -20.18
N ASP A 140 -27.03 11.11 -19.74
CA ASP A 140 -28.42 10.94 -20.17
C ASP A 140 -29.43 11.71 -19.31
N PHE A 141 -29.05 12.27 -18.18
CA PHE A 141 -29.93 13.00 -17.27
C PHE A 141 -29.72 14.51 -17.39
N LYS A 142 -30.61 15.16 -18.13
CA LYS A 142 -30.69 16.62 -18.17
C LYS A 142 -31.04 17.13 -16.75
N SER A 143 -30.07 17.81 -16.12
CA SER A 143 -30.30 18.92 -15.20
C SER A 143 -30.62 18.70 -13.72
N GLU A 144 -30.12 17.72 -13.00
CA GLU A 144 -30.30 17.84 -11.53
C GLU A 144 -28.94 17.83 -10.81
N ILE A 145 -28.63 18.95 -10.17
CA ILE A 145 -27.49 19.15 -9.29
C ILE A 145 -27.36 18.02 -8.26
N TYR A 146 -28.50 17.50 -7.77
CA TYR A 146 -28.55 16.37 -6.83
C TYR A 146 -27.94 15.08 -7.37
N ILE A 147 -28.13 14.77 -8.66
CA ILE A 147 -27.52 13.57 -9.29
C ILE A 147 -26.00 13.69 -9.31
N PHE A 148 -25.47 14.89 -9.53
CA PHE A 148 -24.03 15.12 -9.49
C PHE A 148 -23.46 14.86 -8.09
N TYR A 149 -24.09 15.35 -7.04
CA TYR A 149 -23.66 15.08 -5.66
C TYR A 149 -23.77 13.60 -5.30
N LEU A 150 -24.83 12.93 -5.76
CA LEU A 150 -25.00 11.49 -5.54
C LEU A 150 -23.87 10.69 -6.21
N LEU A 151 -23.47 11.03 -7.43
CA LEU A 151 -22.36 10.38 -8.13
C LEU A 151 -21.02 10.59 -7.43
N ILE A 152 -20.75 11.82 -6.98
CA ILE A 152 -19.55 12.10 -6.18
C ILE A 152 -19.57 11.27 -4.89
N LEU A 153 -20.70 11.19 -4.22
CA LEU A 153 -20.86 10.39 -3.01
C LEU A 153 -20.54 8.90 -3.28
N LEU A 154 -21.05 8.35 -4.37
CA LEU A 154 -20.76 6.95 -4.77
C LEU A 154 -19.27 6.72 -5.03
N ILE A 155 -18.59 7.66 -5.67
CA ILE A 155 -17.14 7.60 -5.90
C ILE A 155 -16.39 7.61 -4.56
N ILE A 156 -16.77 8.50 -3.64
CA ILE A 156 -16.17 8.57 -2.30
C ILE A 156 -16.38 7.25 -1.55
N ILE A 157 -17.59 6.71 -1.56
CA ILE A 157 -17.91 5.42 -0.93
C ILE A 157 -17.06 4.30 -1.54
N PHE A 158 -16.92 4.27 -2.87
CA PHE A 158 -16.10 3.29 -3.56
C PHE A 158 -14.65 3.31 -3.06
N TYR A 159 -14.00 4.46 -3.01
CA TYR A 159 -12.63 4.56 -2.50
C TYR A 159 -12.53 4.25 -1.01
N PHE A 160 -13.52 4.66 -0.22
CA PHE A 160 -13.57 4.37 1.21
C PHE A 160 -13.66 2.86 1.49
N ILE A 161 -14.49 2.12 0.74
CA ILE A 161 -14.58 0.66 0.83
C ILE A 161 -13.21 0.01 0.52
N ASN A 162 -12.49 0.50 -0.49
CA ASN A 162 -11.15 -0.01 -0.82
C ASN A 162 -10.15 0.20 0.32
N VAL A 163 -10.19 1.35 0.98
CA VAL A 163 -9.38 1.63 2.16
C VAL A 163 -9.72 0.66 3.30
N ILE A 164 -11.00 0.42 3.59
CA ILE A 164 -11.43 -0.56 4.61
C ILE A 164 -10.92 -1.97 4.30
N ILE A 165 -10.99 -2.40 3.03
CA ILE A 165 -10.48 -3.72 2.60
C ILE A 165 -8.99 -3.84 2.92
N LEU A 166 -8.21 -2.80 2.66
CA LEU A 166 -6.77 -2.77 2.97
C LEU A 166 -6.51 -2.82 4.48
N PHE A 167 -7.28 -2.05 5.29
CA PHE A 167 -7.14 -2.07 6.74
C PHE A 167 -7.47 -3.43 7.36
N LYS A 168 -8.42 -4.15 6.79
CA LYS A 168 -8.74 -5.53 7.20
C LYS A 168 -7.66 -6.55 6.77
N LYS A 169 -6.49 -6.10 6.29
CA LYS A 169 -5.37 -6.91 5.79
C LYS A 169 -5.77 -7.88 4.66
N LYS A 170 -6.87 -7.59 3.97
CA LYS A 170 -7.30 -8.37 2.81
C LYS A 170 -6.52 -7.93 1.58
N ARG A 171 -6.36 -8.85 0.64
CA ARG A 171 -5.80 -8.54 -0.68
C ARG A 171 -6.88 -7.88 -1.53
N MET A 172 -6.51 -6.91 -2.36
CA MET A 172 -7.38 -6.38 -3.39
C MET A 172 -7.77 -7.50 -4.38
N PHE A 173 -8.87 -7.34 -5.09
CA PHE A 173 -9.36 -8.41 -5.96
C PHE A 173 -8.35 -8.80 -7.03
N TYR A 174 -7.67 -7.84 -7.66
CA TYR A 174 -6.62 -8.08 -8.65
C TYR A 174 -5.39 -8.77 -8.04
N ASP A 175 -4.98 -8.39 -6.83
CA ASP A 175 -3.90 -9.03 -6.10
C ASP A 175 -4.27 -10.46 -5.65
N LYS A 176 -5.57 -10.72 -5.39
CA LYS A 176 -6.06 -12.06 -5.05
C LYS A 176 -6.05 -12.99 -6.25
N ILE A 177 -6.48 -12.51 -7.43
CA ILE A 177 -6.50 -13.29 -8.68
C ILE A 177 -5.08 -13.67 -9.08
N LEU A 178 -4.16 -12.73 -9.06
CA LEU A 178 -2.77 -12.93 -9.47
C LEU A 178 -1.87 -13.52 -8.38
N LYS A 179 -2.44 -13.78 -7.19
CA LYS A 179 -1.70 -14.31 -6.01
C LYS A 179 -0.47 -13.48 -5.67
N THR A 180 -0.57 -12.14 -5.85
CA THR A 180 0.50 -11.21 -5.51
C THR A 180 0.72 -11.13 -4.01
N GLU A 181 1.98 -10.98 -3.63
CA GLU A 181 2.42 -10.77 -2.24
C GLU A 181 3.21 -9.46 -2.15
N TYR A 182 3.00 -8.74 -1.05
CA TYR A 182 3.79 -7.57 -0.70
C TYR A 182 4.78 -7.97 0.38
N ILE A 183 6.06 -7.80 0.08
CA ILE A 183 7.19 -8.16 0.94
C ILE A 183 7.99 -6.91 1.29
#